data_dc9873057267a608cade451eee707523
#
_entry.id   dc9873057267a608cade451eee707523
#
_cell.length_a   1.000
_cell.length_b   1.000
_cell.length_c   1.000
_cell.angle_alpha   90.00
_cell.angle_beta   90.00
_cell.angle_gamma   90.00
#
_symmetry.space_group_name_H-M   'P 1'
#
loop_
_entity.id
_entity.type
_entity.pdbx_description
1 polymer ?
#
loop_
_entity_poly.entity_id
_entity_poly.type
_entity_poly.pdbx_seq_one_letter_code
_entity_poly.pdbx_strand_id
1 'polypeptide(L)'
;AATYPKKVKSVAVFGGAARFTRSDDYPFMPEADTIKENLLTNWGTGSSGYIFCPQKMPDKKLDFAKLERMVCNPKTLENILELLTRIDIRASLPNINLPVLVLHSRDDVAVFKLNGRYLADNINGSKYIEYPSGGHLPWHDERENIVKDLVTFFSATGDGIKSADRNLATILFTDIEDSTKQMTEMGDKQWSEKMNKHDEIMRNTIESFNGKLVKNTG
;
A
#
# COMPACT_ATOMS: atom_id res chain seq x y z
N ALA A 1 -0.28 -9.09 14.57
CA ALA A 1 0.23 -10.45 14.73
C ALA A 1 0.47 -10.77 16.21
N ALA A 2 1.44 -10.16 16.87
CA ALA A 2 1.73 -10.44 18.30
C ALA A 2 0.53 -10.22 19.23
N THR A 3 -0.17 -9.10 19.09
CA THR A 3 -1.31 -8.72 19.95
C THR A 3 -2.60 -9.49 19.63
N TYR A 4 -2.84 -9.81 18.37
CA TYR A 4 -4.06 -10.49 17.90
C TYR A 4 -3.74 -11.67 16.98
N PRO A 5 -3.04 -12.72 17.48
CA PRO A 5 -2.56 -13.82 16.64
C PRO A 5 -3.70 -14.59 15.94
N LYS A 6 -4.89 -14.66 16.56
CA LYS A 6 -6.06 -15.34 15.96
C LYS A 6 -6.66 -14.61 14.77
N LYS A 7 -6.31 -13.32 14.55
CA LYS A 7 -6.81 -12.51 13.43
C LYS A 7 -5.85 -12.45 12.25
N VAL A 8 -4.65 -13.02 12.39
CA VAL A 8 -3.59 -12.95 11.37
C VAL A 8 -3.08 -14.36 11.13
N LYS A 9 -3.10 -14.82 9.89
CA LYS A 9 -2.64 -16.17 9.51
C LYS A 9 -1.16 -16.18 9.13
N SER A 10 -0.72 -15.17 8.41
CA SER A 10 0.67 -14.99 7.99
C SER A 10 0.97 -13.50 7.75
N VAL A 11 2.25 -13.13 7.74
CA VAL A 11 2.69 -11.74 7.51
C VAL A 11 3.81 -11.72 6.49
N ALA A 12 3.73 -10.83 5.51
CA ALA A 12 4.87 -10.46 4.68
C ALA A 12 5.22 -8.99 4.95
N VAL A 13 6.51 -8.70 5.12
CA VAL A 13 7.04 -7.36 5.39
C VAL A 13 8.10 -7.06 4.34
N PHE A 14 7.93 -5.96 3.60
CA PHE A 14 8.93 -5.44 2.67
C PHE A 14 9.49 -4.13 3.20
N GLY A 15 10.83 -3.99 3.25
CA GLY A 15 11.50 -2.76 3.66
C GLY A 15 11.16 -2.30 5.08
N GLY A 16 10.86 -3.23 6.00
CA GLY A 16 10.43 -2.92 7.35
C GLY A 16 11.58 -2.74 8.34
N ALA A 17 11.29 -2.04 9.45
CA ALA A 17 12.17 -1.87 10.59
C ALA A 17 11.44 -2.19 11.91
N ALA A 18 12.17 -2.66 12.90
CA ALA A 18 11.62 -2.89 14.25
C ALA A 18 11.53 -1.58 15.06
N ARG A 19 12.36 -0.61 14.71
CA ARG A 19 12.41 0.74 15.26
C ARG A 19 12.83 1.72 14.17
N PHE A 20 12.26 2.93 14.16
CA PHE A 20 12.54 3.92 13.10
C PHE A 20 13.58 4.97 13.50
N THR A 21 14.21 4.86 14.64
CA THR A 21 15.26 5.76 15.12
C THR A 21 16.43 4.98 15.69
N ARG A 22 17.62 5.56 15.60
CA ARG A 22 18.84 4.99 16.17
C ARG A 22 18.75 4.89 17.68
N SER A 23 19.38 3.86 18.23
CA SER A 23 19.77 3.72 19.64
C SER A 23 21.04 2.86 19.73
N ASP A 24 21.70 2.84 20.89
CA ASP A 24 22.97 2.10 21.07
C ASP A 24 22.81 0.60 20.75
N ASP A 25 21.66 0.05 21.08
CA ASP A 25 21.31 -1.35 20.83
C ASP A 25 20.57 -1.58 19.49
N TYR A 26 20.37 -0.52 18.69
CA TYR A 26 19.75 -0.57 17.38
C TYR A 26 20.35 0.50 16.43
N PRO A 27 21.58 0.29 15.93
CA PRO A 27 22.32 1.30 15.18
C PRO A 27 21.94 1.38 13.69
N PHE A 28 20.89 0.67 13.26
CA PHE A 28 20.55 0.47 11.84
C PHE A 28 19.77 1.60 11.20
N MET A 29 19.33 2.58 11.97
CA MET A 29 18.58 3.75 11.49
C MET A 29 19.35 5.04 11.78
N PRO A 30 19.05 6.12 11.05
CA PRO A 30 19.56 7.44 11.39
C PRO A 30 18.95 7.97 12.69
N GLU A 31 19.55 9.03 13.22
CA GLU A 31 18.98 9.82 14.32
C GLU A 31 17.64 10.45 13.90
N ALA A 32 16.73 10.64 14.87
CA ALA A 32 15.40 11.17 14.62
C ALA A 32 15.41 12.54 13.93
N ASP A 33 16.29 13.43 14.37
CA ASP A 33 16.40 14.77 13.82
C ASP A 33 16.94 14.76 12.38
N THR A 34 17.87 13.85 12.07
CA THR A 34 18.37 13.66 10.71
C THR A 34 17.26 13.23 9.74
N ILE A 35 16.38 12.30 10.18
CA ILE A 35 15.25 11.85 9.37
C ILE A 35 14.29 13.02 9.11
N LYS A 36 13.96 13.78 10.16
CA LYS A 36 13.06 14.94 10.07
C LYS A 36 13.63 16.01 9.15
N GLU A 37 14.87 16.38 9.33
CA GLU A 37 15.53 17.41 8.53
C GLU A 37 15.57 17.03 7.05
N ASN A 38 16.00 15.80 6.72
CA ASN A 38 16.12 15.35 5.34
C ASN A 38 14.77 15.31 4.59
N LEU A 39 13.68 14.98 5.29
CA LEU A 39 12.37 14.88 4.65
C LEU A 39 11.59 16.21 4.66
N LEU A 40 11.65 16.99 5.75
CA LEU A 40 10.85 18.21 5.88
C LEU A 40 11.43 19.37 5.07
N THR A 41 12.76 19.55 5.06
CA THR A 41 13.42 20.72 4.44
C THR A 41 13.09 20.84 2.96
N ASN A 42 12.97 19.72 2.27
CA ASN A 42 12.78 19.68 0.82
C ASN A 42 11.46 19.05 0.39
N TRP A 43 10.48 18.93 1.28
CA TRP A 43 9.19 18.35 0.94
C TRP A 43 8.46 19.15 -0.15
N GLY A 44 7.95 18.47 -1.16
CA GLY A 44 7.30 19.07 -2.32
C GLY A 44 8.23 19.35 -3.50
N THR A 45 9.54 19.09 -3.36
CA THR A 45 10.54 19.29 -4.41
C THR A 45 10.90 18.02 -5.18
N GLY A 46 10.46 16.87 -4.71
CA GLY A 46 10.78 15.54 -5.25
C GLY A 46 12.07 14.96 -4.70
N SER A 47 12.67 15.57 -3.69
CA SER A 47 13.91 15.09 -3.09
C SER A 47 13.78 13.78 -2.34
N SER A 48 12.57 13.43 -1.84
CA SER A 48 12.31 12.11 -1.25
C SER A 48 12.56 10.95 -2.22
N GLY A 49 12.48 11.20 -3.52
CA GLY A 49 12.82 10.22 -4.53
C GLY A 49 14.25 9.68 -4.41
N TYR A 50 15.23 10.51 -3.97
CA TYR A 50 16.60 10.05 -3.73
C TYR A 50 16.72 9.10 -2.52
N ILE A 51 15.72 9.11 -1.65
CA ILE A 51 15.64 8.21 -0.48
C ILE A 51 14.87 6.94 -0.86
N PHE A 52 13.69 7.09 -1.46
CA PHE A 52 12.79 5.96 -1.70
C PHE A 52 13.07 5.19 -3.00
N CYS A 53 13.64 5.85 -4.02
CA CYS A 53 13.90 5.26 -5.33
C CYS A 53 15.09 5.93 -6.03
N PRO A 54 16.30 5.87 -5.45
CA PRO A 54 17.47 6.56 -5.97
C PRO A 54 17.81 6.16 -7.41
N GLN A 55 17.52 4.91 -7.80
CA GLN A 55 17.81 4.37 -9.14
C GLN A 55 17.01 5.07 -10.25
N LYS A 56 15.90 5.72 -9.93
CA LYS A 56 15.05 6.45 -10.89
C LYS A 56 15.30 7.96 -10.87
N MET A 57 16.25 8.42 -10.07
CA MET A 57 16.59 9.85 -9.98
C MET A 57 17.77 10.19 -10.88
N PRO A 58 17.80 11.39 -11.47
CA PRO A 58 16.85 12.52 -11.28
C PRO A 58 15.60 12.46 -12.16
N ASP A 59 15.47 11.51 -13.09
CA ASP A 59 14.44 11.48 -14.14
C ASP A 59 13.01 11.57 -13.59
N LYS A 60 12.77 10.97 -12.44
CA LYS A 60 11.45 10.94 -11.77
C LYS A 60 11.24 12.05 -10.74
N LYS A 61 12.13 13.03 -10.65
CA LYS A 61 12.05 14.09 -9.64
C LYS A 61 10.72 14.86 -9.65
N LEU A 62 10.21 15.19 -10.83
CA LEU A 62 8.93 15.92 -10.94
C LEU A 62 7.74 15.04 -10.53
N ASP A 63 7.77 13.75 -10.83
CA ASP A 63 6.73 12.81 -10.41
C ASP A 63 6.72 12.69 -8.87
N PHE A 64 7.89 12.57 -8.24
CA PHE A 64 8.02 12.57 -6.78
C PHE A 64 7.57 13.90 -6.16
N ALA A 65 7.92 15.05 -6.75
CA ALA A 65 7.47 16.36 -6.28
C ALA A 65 5.94 16.48 -6.30
N LYS A 66 5.30 15.95 -7.34
CA LYS A 66 3.84 15.91 -7.43
C LYS A 66 3.25 14.97 -6.37
N LEU A 67 3.83 13.78 -6.21
CA LEU A 67 3.41 12.79 -5.21
C LEU A 67 3.51 13.37 -3.79
N GLU A 68 4.63 13.96 -3.40
CA GLU A 68 4.84 14.60 -2.09
C GLU A 68 3.73 15.60 -1.77
N ARG A 69 3.41 16.51 -2.71
CA ARG A 69 2.37 17.52 -2.53
C ARG A 69 0.95 16.93 -2.47
N MET A 70 0.72 15.79 -3.14
CA MET A 70 -0.57 15.10 -3.12
C MET A 70 -0.79 14.28 -1.85
N VAL A 71 0.28 13.70 -1.29
CA VAL A 71 0.18 12.84 -0.11
C VAL A 71 -0.14 13.62 1.15
N CYS A 72 0.64 14.66 1.45
CA CYS A 72 0.38 15.49 2.62
C CYS A 72 1.13 16.82 2.58
N ASN A 73 0.67 17.78 3.37
CA ASN A 73 1.41 19.01 3.62
C ASN A 73 2.56 18.80 4.63
N PRO A 74 3.53 19.76 4.72
CA PRO A 74 4.68 19.61 5.62
C PRO A 74 4.32 19.41 7.09
N LYS A 75 3.25 20.06 7.58
CA LYS A 75 2.82 19.89 9.00
C LYS A 75 2.29 18.49 9.27
N THR A 76 1.55 17.92 8.35
CA THR A 76 1.09 16.52 8.45
C THR A 76 2.27 15.56 8.39
N LEU A 77 3.25 15.81 7.51
CA LEU A 77 4.48 15.02 7.47
C LEU A 77 5.23 15.07 8.79
N GLU A 78 5.41 16.25 9.38
CA GLU A 78 6.05 16.41 10.68
C GLU A 78 5.38 15.55 11.76
N ASN A 79 4.06 15.57 11.83
CA ASN A 79 3.30 14.75 12.79
C ASN A 79 3.48 13.24 12.52
N ILE A 80 3.53 12.82 11.25
CA ILE A 80 3.80 11.42 10.87
C ILE A 80 5.21 11.02 11.32
N LEU A 81 6.21 11.85 11.07
CA LEU A 81 7.58 11.57 11.48
C LEU A 81 7.71 11.49 13.00
N GLU A 82 7.02 12.35 13.75
CA GLU A 82 6.96 12.22 15.20
C GLU A 82 6.37 10.90 15.67
N LEU A 83 5.30 10.42 15.04
CA LEU A 83 4.73 9.11 15.34
C LEU A 83 5.72 7.98 15.03
N LEU A 84 6.40 8.05 13.89
CA LEU A 84 7.39 7.06 13.48
C LEU A 84 8.56 6.96 14.48
N THR A 85 9.02 8.10 15.04
CA THR A 85 10.11 8.09 16.02
C THR A 85 9.76 7.38 17.33
N ARG A 86 8.49 7.19 17.63
CA ARG A 86 7.98 6.50 18.82
C ARG A 86 7.79 5.00 18.63
N ILE A 87 7.86 4.52 17.38
CA ILE A 87 7.67 3.11 17.07
C ILE A 87 8.92 2.31 17.52
N ASP A 88 8.69 1.37 18.42
CA ASP A 88 9.64 0.34 18.80
C ASP A 88 8.87 -0.94 19.10
N ILE A 89 9.00 -1.92 18.21
CA ILE A 89 8.29 -3.20 18.31
C ILE A 89 9.20 -4.36 18.67
N ARG A 90 10.46 -4.10 19.02
CA ARG A 90 11.47 -5.12 19.28
C ARG A 90 11.03 -6.14 20.33
N ALA A 91 10.44 -5.66 21.43
CA ALA A 91 9.93 -6.52 22.50
C ALA A 91 8.77 -7.43 22.06
N SER A 92 8.10 -7.10 20.96
CA SER A 92 6.97 -7.88 20.44
C SER A 92 7.38 -8.95 19.41
N LEU A 93 8.57 -8.86 18.83
CA LEU A 93 9.01 -9.77 17.75
C LEU A 93 9.07 -11.24 18.21
N PRO A 94 9.62 -11.60 19.38
CA PRO A 94 9.65 -12.98 19.83
C PRO A 94 8.27 -13.61 20.09
N ASN A 95 7.24 -12.76 20.25
CA ASN A 95 5.85 -13.21 20.48
C ASN A 95 5.07 -13.46 19.18
N ILE A 96 5.70 -13.31 18.03
CA ILE A 96 5.09 -13.60 16.72
C ILE A 96 5.31 -15.09 16.42
N ASN A 97 4.25 -15.89 16.59
CA ASN A 97 4.27 -17.35 16.41
C ASN A 97 3.42 -17.77 15.18
N LEU A 98 3.57 -17.07 14.09
CA LEU A 98 2.90 -17.34 12.81
C LEU A 98 3.90 -17.21 11.66
N PRO A 99 3.61 -17.75 10.47
CA PRO A 99 4.52 -17.62 9.34
C PRO A 99 4.80 -16.16 9.00
N VAL A 100 6.08 -15.79 8.90
CA VAL A 100 6.53 -14.45 8.51
C VAL A 100 7.51 -14.56 7.36
N LEU A 101 7.32 -13.70 6.35
CA LEU A 101 8.25 -13.50 5.25
C LEU A 101 8.77 -12.05 5.31
N VAL A 102 10.07 -11.89 5.47
CA VAL A 102 10.72 -10.58 5.44
C VAL A 102 11.46 -10.44 4.11
N LEU A 103 11.11 -9.40 3.38
CA LEU A 103 11.64 -9.07 2.06
C LEU A 103 12.37 -7.72 2.14
N HIS A 104 13.56 -7.62 1.54
CA HIS A 104 14.32 -6.37 1.56
C HIS A 104 15.15 -6.20 0.30
N SER A 105 15.22 -4.96 -0.22
CA SER A 105 16.17 -4.61 -1.28
C SER A 105 17.53 -4.28 -0.68
N ARG A 106 18.61 -4.79 -1.29
CA ARG A 106 19.99 -4.51 -0.85
C ARG A 106 20.31 -3.02 -0.85
N ASP A 107 19.78 -2.30 -1.84
CA ASP A 107 20.08 -0.90 -2.11
C ASP A 107 19.05 0.06 -1.48
N ASP A 108 18.24 -0.42 -0.55
CA ASP A 108 17.30 0.41 0.20
C ASP A 108 18.06 1.34 1.13
N VAL A 109 17.99 2.64 0.84
CA VAL A 109 18.62 3.70 1.64
C VAL A 109 17.63 4.43 2.56
N ALA A 110 16.33 4.18 2.39
CA ALA A 110 15.30 4.69 3.30
C ALA A 110 15.26 3.88 4.60
N VAL A 111 15.29 2.55 4.45
CA VAL A 111 15.37 1.59 5.56
C VAL A 111 16.47 0.58 5.20
N PHE A 112 17.62 0.72 5.81
CA PHE A 112 18.77 -0.13 5.49
C PHE A 112 18.45 -1.61 5.71
N LYS A 113 18.92 -2.47 4.81
CA LYS A 113 18.66 -3.92 4.81
C LYS A 113 18.94 -4.65 6.13
N LEU A 114 19.82 -4.09 6.97
CA LEU A 114 20.09 -4.63 8.31
C LEU A 114 18.85 -4.61 9.21
N ASN A 115 17.89 -3.71 8.96
CA ASN A 115 16.60 -3.70 9.66
C ASN A 115 15.77 -4.94 9.32
N GLY A 116 15.71 -5.30 8.03
CA GLY A 116 15.02 -6.52 7.60
C GLY A 116 15.68 -7.78 8.17
N ARG A 117 17.03 -7.80 8.18
CA ARG A 117 17.78 -8.91 8.80
C ARG A 117 17.45 -9.01 10.29
N TYR A 118 17.47 -7.88 11.01
CA TYR A 118 17.11 -7.83 12.43
C TYR A 118 15.68 -8.37 12.68
N LEU A 119 14.71 -7.99 11.87
CA LEU A 119 13.35 -8.54 11.96
C LEU A 119 13.36 -10.06 11.82
N ALA A 120 14.05 -10.57 10.79
CA ALA A 120 14.12 -11.99 10.53
C ALA A 120 14.81 -12.77 11.66
N ASP A 121 15.89 -12.24 12.20
CA ASP A 121 16.66 -12.89 13.26
C ASP A 121 15.92 -12.91 14.62
N ASN A 122 14.95 -11.99 14.82
CA ASN A 122 14.18 -11.86 16.07
C ASN A 122 12.74 -12.38 15.99
N ILE A 123 12.29 -12.88 14.83
CA ILE A 123 10.98 -13.53 14.68
C ILE A 123 11.19 -15.02 14.43
N ASN A 124 10.75 -15.86 15.34
CA ASN A 124 10.93 -17.30 15.26
C ASN A 124 10.30 -17.89 13.97
N GLY A 125 11.12 -18.64 13.21
CA GLY A 125 10.66 -19.33 12.01
C GLY A 125 10.35 -18.41 10.82
N SER A 126 10.75 -17.15 10.87
CA SER A 126 10.63 -16.23 9.73
C SER A 126 11.53 -16.66 8.58
N LYS A 127 11.14 -16.27 7.36
CA LYS A 127 11.97 -16.40 6.15
C LYS A 127 12.45 -15.02 5.73
N TYR A 128 13.71 -14.92 5.28
CA TYR A 128 14.31 -13.68 4.77
C TYR A 128 14.71 -13.84 3.31
N ILE A 129 14.30 -12.87 2.48
CA ILE A 129 14.74 -12.77 1.08
C ILE A 129 15.31 -11.37 0.86
N GLU A 130 16.56 -11.32 0.37
CA GLU A 130 17.22 -10.09 -0.03
C GLU A 130 17.29 -10.00 -1.56
N TYR A 131 16.74 -8.94 -2.13
CA TYR A 131 16.82 -8.68 -3.55
C TYR A 131 18.10 -7.90 -3.89
N PRO A 132 18.75 -8.19 -5.03
CA PRO A 132 20.04 -7.59 -5.38
C PRO A 132 19.95 -6.11 -5.74
N SER A 133 18.77 -5.63 -6.10
CA SER A 133 18.52 -4.24 -6.54
C SER A 133 17.15 -3.74 -6.10
N GLY A 134 16.82 -2.50 -6.46
CA GLY A 134 15.56 -1.85 -6.11
C GLY A 134 15.66 -1.02 -4.82
N GLY A 135 15.07 0.13 -4.75
CA GLY A 135 15.04 0.95 -3.54
C GLY A 135 14.01 0.47 -2.51
N HIS A 136 13.43 1.43 -1.83
CA HIS A 136 12.40 1.16 -0.81
C HIS A 136 11.03 0.78 -1.39
N LEU A 137 10.79 1.03 -2.68
CA LEU A 137 9.49 0.85 -3.30
C LEU A 137 9.39 -0.51 -4.02
N PRO A 138 8.52 -1.43 -3.56
CA PRO A 138 8.47 -2.82 -4.05
C PRO A 138 7.97 -2.97 -5.50
N TRP A 139 7.41 -1.92 -6.09
CA TRP A 139 6.82 -1.94 -7.44
C TRP A 139 7.77 -1.50 -8.56
N HIS A 140 9.07 -1.31 -8.25
CA HIS A 140 10.09 -0.98 -9.24
C HIS A 140 10.86 -2.22 -9.71
N ASP A 141 12.16 -2.23 -9.60
CA ASP A 141 13.05 -3.13 -10.34
C ASP A 141 12.81 -4.64 -10.08
N GLU A 142 12.52 -5.03 -8.84
CA GLU A 142 12.30 -6.44 -8.44
C GLU A 142 10.83 -6.84 -8.35
N ARG A 143 9.91 -6.05 -8.89
CA ARG A 143 8.46 -6.25 -8.76
C ARG A 143 7.99 -7.67 -9.05
N GLU A 144 8.48 -8.28 -10.13
CA GLU A 144 8.03 -9.61 -10.55
C GLU A 144 8.51 -10.70 -9.58
N ASN A 145 9.75 -10.59 -9.12
CA ASN A 145 10.30 -11.51 -8.13
C ASN A 145 9.59 -11.36 -6.79
N ILE A 146 9.35 -10.13 -6.34
CA ILE A 146 8.60 -9.86 -5.11
C ILE A 146 7.19 -10.45 -5.17
N VAL A 147 6.46 -10.24 -6.27
CA VAL A 147 5.11 -10.79 -6.46
C VAL A 147 5.13 -12.31 -6.45
N LYS A 148 6.10 -12.94 -7.14
CA LYS A 148 6.26 -14.39 -7.17
C LYS A 148 6.50 -14.96 -5.77
N ASP A 149 7.39 -14.34 -4.98
CA ASP A 149 7.71 -14.79 -3.63
C ASP A 149 6.53 -14.62 -2.68
N LEU A 150 5.78 -13.50 -2.78
CA LEU A 150 4.56 -13.27 -2.01
C LEU A 150 3.48 -14.31 -2.35
N VAL A 151 3.25 -14.59 -3.64
CA VAL A 151 2.29 -15.61 -4.09
C VAL A 151 2.69 -16.98 -3.55
N THR A 152 3.96 -17.35 -3.65
CA THR A 152 4.48 -18.62 -3.15
C THR A 152 4.30 -18.74 -1.64
N PHE A 153 4.62 -17.69 -0.90
CA PHE A 153 4.51 -17.66 0.55
C PHE A 153 3.05 -17.78 1.01
N PHE A 154 2.16 -16.96 0.48
CA PHE A 154 0.75 -17.00 0.88
C PHE A 154 0.03 -18.28 0.43
N SER A 155 0.43 -18.87 -0.70
CA SER A 155 -0.08 -20.18 -1.12
C SER A 155 0.33 -21.30 -0.17
N ALA A 156 1.56 -21.26 0.34
CA ALA A 156 2.09 -22.26 1.26
C ALA A 156 1.49 -22.16 2.68
N THR A 157 0.99 -20.99 3.08
CA THR A 157 0.42 -20.75 4.42
C THR A 157 -1.09 -21.02 4.52
N GLY A 158 -1.67 -21.69 3.52
CA GLY A 158 -3.05 -22.19 3.54
C GLY A 158 -4.12 -21.18 3.13
N ASP A 159 -3.75 -19.96 2.88
CA ASP A 159 -4.57 -18.96 2.20
C ASP A 159 -4.13 -18.79 0.76
N GLY A 160 -3.79 -19.90 0.10
CA GLY A 160 -3.44 -19.85 -1.29
C GLY A 160 -4.28 -18.76 -1.92
N ILE A 161 -3.65 -17.75 -2.51
CA ILE A 161 -4.32 -16.96 -3.53
C ILE A 161 -4.84 -18.07 -4.44
N LYS A 162 -6.07 -18.54 -4.19
CA LYS A 162 -6.84 -19.33 -5.15
C LYS A 162 -6.59 -18.56 -6.40
N SER A 163 -5.87 -19.15 -7.37
CA SER A 163 -5.48 -18.45 -8.58
C SER A 163 -6.63 -17.52 -8.83
N ALA A 164 -6.41 -16.23 -8.61
CA ALA A 164 -7.53 -15.32 -8.76
C ALA A 164 -7.95 -15.66 -10.15
N ASP A 165 -9.07 -16.37 -10.26
CA ASP A 165 -9.77 -16.38 -11.51
C ASP A 165 -9.70 -14.91 -11.88
N ARG A 166 -8.81 -14.61 -12.83
CA ARG A 166 -8.70 -13.28 -13.35
C ARG A 166 -9.99 -13.11 -14.12
N ASN A 167 -11.06 -12.97 -13.37
CA ASN A 167 -12.29 -12.43 -13.86
C ASN A 167 -11.91 -11.02 -14.21
N LEU A 168 -11.55 -10.85 -15.49
CA LEU A 168 -11.47 -9.53 -16.06
C LEU A 168 -12.88 -8.94 -15.89
N ALA A 169 -13.10 -8.29 -14.75
CA ALA A 169 -14.36 -7.64 -14.46
C ALA A 169 -14.26 -6.23 -15.00
N THR A 170 -15.07 -5.92 -15.97
CA THR A 170 -15.31 -4.53 -16.37
C THR A 170 -16.21 -3.91 -15.31
N ILE A 171 -15.74 -2.86 -14.65
CA ILE A 171 -16.56 -2.05 -13.73
C ILE A 171 -17.09 -0.88 -14.55
N LEU A 172 -18.43 -0.83 -14.71
CA LEU A 172 -19.12 0.24 -15.37
C LEU A 172 -19.74 1.19 -14.34
N PHE A 173 -19.42 2.46 -14.43
CA PHE A 173 -20.11 3.54 -13.73
C PHE A 173 -20.88 4.35 -14.77
N THR A 174 -22.15 4.59 -14.52
CA THR A 174 -23.00 5.45 -15.35
C THR A 174 -23.59 6.54 -14.50
N ASP A 175 -23.74 7.73 -15.07
CA ASP A 175 -24.42 8.87 -14.46
C ASP A 175 -25.37 9.48 -15.47
N ILE A 176 -26.41 10.14 -14.98
CA ILE A 176 -27.41 10.80 -15.84
C ILE A 176 -27.09 12.29 -15.91
N GLU A 177 -26.68 12.72 -17.10
CA GLU A 177 -26.37 14.13 -17.35
C GLU A 177 -27.59 15.01 -17.04
N ASP A 178 -27.36 16.11 -16.33
CA ASP A 178 -28.38 17.09 -15.95
C ASP A 178 -29.62 16.50 -15.25
N SER A 179 -29.47 15.44 -14.47
CA SER A 179 -30.56 14.72 -13.79
C SER A 179 -31.50 15.65 -13.02
N THR A 180 -30.95 16.57 -12.23
CA THR A 180 -31.71 17.55 -11.44
C THR A 180 -32.55 18.48 -12.33
N LYS A 181 -31.99 18.94 -13.45
CA LYS A 181 -32.70 19.81 -14.43
C LYS A 181 -33.82 19.05 -15.09
N GLN A 182 -33.55 17.85 -15.59
CA GLN A 182 -34.55 16.98 -16.24
C GLN A 182 -35.70 16.65 -15.27
N MET A 183 -35.40 16.35 -13.99
CA MET A 183 -36.40 16.09 -12.97
C MET A 183 -37.31 17.34 -12.75
N THR A 184 -36.69 18.52 -12.68
CA THR A 184 -37.45 19.79 -12.50
C THR A 184 -38.35 20.10 -13.69
N GLU A 185 -37.89 19.85 -14.91
CA GLU A 185 -38.63 20.16 -16.15
C GLU A 185 -39.82 19.21 -16.37
N MET A 186 -39.67 17.92 -16.07
CA MET A 186 -40.73 16.91 -16.32
C MET A 186 -41.62 16.58 -15.13
N GLY A 187 -41.20 16.97 -13.93
CA GLY A 187 -41.86 16.68 -12.69
C GLY A 187 -41.66 15.27 -12.13
N ASP A 188 -41.88 15.11 -10.82
CA ASP A 188 -41.50 13.91 -10.07
C ASP A 188 -42.10 12.61 -10.62
N LYS A 189 -43.34 12.64 -11.05
CA LYS A 189 -44.02 11.44 -11.54
C LYS A 189 -43.42 10.91 -12.84
N GLN A 190 -43.23 11.80 -13.80
CA GLN A 190 -42.66 11.41 -15.11
C GLN A 190 -41.18 11.04 -14.96
N TRP A 191 -40.46 11.74 -14.07
CA TRP A 191 -39.09 11.39 -13.75
C TRP A 191 -38.99 10.00 -13.16
N SER A 192 -39.82 9.66 -12.16
CA SER A 192 -39.84 8.32 -11.54
C SER A 192 -40.16 7.21 -12.57
N GLU A 193 -41.12 7.41 -13.45
CA GLU A 193 -41.44 6.46 -14.51
C GLU A 193 -40.28 6.28 -15.49
N LYS A 194 -39.58 7.35 -15.85
CA LYS A 194 -38.39 7.32 -16.69
C LYS A 194 -37.23 6.56 -16.02
N MET A 195 -37.00 6.80 -14.73
CA MET A 195 -35.95 6.11 -13.96
C MET A 195 -36.25 4.63 -13.77
N ASN A 196 -37.48 4.26 -13.49
CA ASN A 196 -37.86 2.84 -13.39
C ASN A 196 -37.60 2.09 -14.71
N LYS A 197 -37.93 2.70 -15.82
CA LYS A 197 -37.68 2.12 -17.14
C LYS A 197 -36.17 2.04 -17.46
N HIS A 198 -35.41 3.07 -17.10
CA HIS A 198 -33.93 3.06 -17.21
C HIS A 198 -33.33 1.94 -16.42
N ASP A 199 -33.73 1.78 -15.16
CA ASP A 199 -33.20 0.76 -14.26
C ASP A 199 -33.55 -0.66 -14.72
N GLU A 200 -34.74 -0.85 -15.25
CA GLU A 200 -35.14 -2.12 -15.86
C GLU A 200 -34.26 -2.47 -17.07
N ILE A 201 -34.04 -1.51 -17.98
CA ILE A 201 -33.17 -1.70 -19.16
C ILE A 201 -31.74 -2.01 -18.73
N MET A 202 -31.20 -1.24 -17.78
CA MET A 202 -29.84 -1.45 -17.27
C MET A 202 -29.68 -2.83 -16.63
N ARG A 203 -30.63 -3.24 -15.78
CA ARG A 203 -30.62 -4.55 -15.14
C ARG A 203 -30.64 -5.68 -16.16
N ASN A 204 -31.60 -5.65 -17.10
CA ASN A 204 -31.75 -6.66 -18.12
C ASN A 204 -30.50 -6.75 -19.02
N THR A 205 -29.92 -5.61 -19.37
CA THR A 205 -28.68 -5.56 -20.15
C THR A 205 -27.52 -6.14 -19.39
N ILE A 206 -27.29 -5.75 -18.14
CA ILE A 206 -26.21 -6.27 -17.30
C ILE A 206 -26.33 -7.79 -17.11
N GLU A 207 -27.54 -8.28 -16.82
CA GLU A 207 -27.81 -9.71 -16.63
C GLU A 207 -27.61 -10.51 -17.93
N SER A 208 -27.96 -9.96 -19.09
CA SER A 208 -27.78 -10.65 -20.38
C SER A 208 -26.30 -10.89 -20.75
N PHE A 209 -25.38 -10.11 -20.16
CA PHE A 209 -23.94 -10.26 -20.29
C PHE A 209 -23.30 -10.92 -19.06
N ASN A 210 -24.06 -11.61 -18.21
CA ASN A 210 -23.62 -12.23 -16.96
C ASN A 210 -22.96 -11.21 -16.00
N GLY A 211 -23.32 -9.96 -16.07
CA GLY A 211 -22.88 -8.92 -15.16
C GLY A 211 -23.66 -8.93 -13.85
N LYS A 212 -23.14 -8.23 -12.84
CA LYS A 212 -23.78 -8.06 -11.54
C LYS A 212 -23.98 -6.58 -11.25
N LEU A 213 -25.24 -6.18 -11.04
CA LEU A 213 -25.53 -4.85 -10.49
C LEU A 213 -25.10 -4.79 -9.02
N VAL A 214 -24.16 -3.88 -8.70
CA VAL A 214 -23.60 -3.77 -7.34
C VAL A 214 -24.37 -2.75 -6.52
N LYS A 215 -24.68 -1.59 -7.08
CA LYS A 215 -25.40 -0.52 -6.41
C LYS A 215 -26.08 0.39 -7.46
N ASN A 216 -27.30 0.80 -7.18
CA ASN A 216 -27.97 1.90 -7.83
C ASN A 216 -28.03 3.08 -6.84
N THR A 217 -27.53 4.25 -7.22
CA THR A 217 -27.45 5.46 -6.40
C THR A 217 -28.33 6.58 -6.94
N GLY A 218 -29.32 6.23 -7.73
CA GLY A 218 -30.31 7.19 -8.23
C GLY A 218 -31.32 7.60 -7.17
#